data_a164584b22c05572d6cb66c8ae9e60d2
#
_entry.id   a164584b22c05572d6cb66c8ae9e60d2
#
_cell.length_a   1.000
_cell.length_b   1.000
_cell.length_c   1.000
_cell.angle_alpha   90.00
_cell.angle_beta   90.00
_cell.angle_gamma   90.00
#
_symmetry.space_group_name_H-M   'P 1'
#
loop_
_entity.id
_entity.type
_entity.pdbx_description
1 polymer ?
#
loop_
_entity_poly.entity_id
_entity_poly.type
_entity_poly.pdbx_seq_one_letter_code
_entity_poly.pdbx_strand_id
1 'polypeptide(L)'
;MKSNLIAFIKLIARYILIVINDGFICMRVKKRLVLFESFNGKDVSDNPLAIYKKIIEDNPDMKNSCYFSVKPSAFRRLSQEYPKIRLLKRFTPLWVWYSARASFWVMNSRMPQWWKKNRGTTYIQTWHGTPLKRLGVDISHVEIPGNTTQQYHQQFIDEADRWDYLIAPNAYSKTIFQSAFGFHHHFLDIGYPRNDILYHENNLKSIDLLKKQLLGTSPEHVIMYAPTWRDDDYQKQGVYKFELPFSLKKFFEVVDSNTMLIIRPHYLVKDHINISGFEDRVKICAEQDINQLYLITDLLITDYSSVMFDFANLKRPMLFFPYDLDHYRDELRGFYFEYQPQNLPGPMVTDATRFYSELALFNTTRRFTDYEKNLEDFNTKFCAWENGTASQKVSEIILKGMSKD
;
A
#
# COMPACT_ATOMS: atom_id res chain seq x y z
N MET A 1 -0.20 36.67 -9.55
CA MET A 1 -0.03 36.53 -11.02
C MET A 1 0.61 35.18 -11.41
N LYS A 2 1.78 34.78 -10.95
CA LYS A 2 2.42 33.48 -11.35
C LYS A 2 1.53 32.24 -11.08
N SER A 3 0.83 32.18 -9.95
CA SER A 3 -0.06 31.06 -9.59
C SER A 3 -1.23 30.91 -10.58
N ASN A 4 -1.88 32.01 -10.96
CA ASN A 4 -3.02 31.98 -11.88
C ASN A 4 -2.60 31.61 -13.32
N LEU A 5 -1.41 32.02 -13.75
CA LEU A 5 -0.86 31.64 -15.06
C LEU A 5 -0.55 30.13 -15.11
N ILE A 6 0.04 29.60 -14.06
CA ILE A 6 0.33 28.14 -13.97
C ILE A 6 -0.98 27.33 -13.96
N ALA A 7 -2.02 27.78 -13.23
CA ALA A 7 -3.32 27.14 -13.20
C ALA A 7 -3.97 27.15 -14.59
N PHE A 8 -3.91 28.27 -15.31
CA PHE A 8 -4.43 28.42 -16.67
C PHE A 8 -3.71 27.51 -17.69
N ILE A 9 -2.37 27.44 -17.62
CA ILE A 9 -1.57 26.53 -18.46
C ILE A 9 -1.96 25.06 -18.21
N LYS A 10 -2.11 24.69 -16.95
CA LYS A 10 -2.56 23.33 -16.59
C LYS A 10 -3.97 23.01 -17.13
N LEU A 11 -4.87 23.98 -17.11
CA LEU A 11 -6.23 23.83 -17.64
C LEU A 11 -6.21 23.59 -19.17
N ILE A 12 -5.44 24.39 -19.91
CA ILE A 12 -5.27 24.23 -21.36
C ILE A 12 -4.65 22.87 -21.69
N ALA A 13 -3.56 22.51 -21.00
CA ALA A 13 -2.90 21.22 -21.18
C ALA A 13 -3.85 20.05 -20.92
N ARG A 14 -4.67 20.12 -19.86
CA ARG A 14 -5.71 19.13 -19.54
C ARG A 14 -6.73 19.03 -20.68
N TYR A 15 -7.21 20.16 -21.19
CA TYR A 15 -8.18 20.18 -22.30
C TYR A 15 -7.62 19.54 -23.57
N ILE A 16 -6.38 19.87 -23.93
CA ILE A 16 -5.68 19.25 -25.08
C ILE A 16 -5.58 17.73 -24.89
N LEU A 17 -5.20 17.27 -23.69
CA LEU A 17 -5.11 15.84 -23.39
C LEU A 17 -6.46 15.13 -23.49
N ILE A 18 -7.55 15.77 -23.06
CA ILE A 18 -8.92 15.23 -23.20
C ILE A 18 -9.28 15.05 -24.67
N VAL A 19 -9.08 16.09 -25.50
CA VAL A 19 -9.40 16.04 -26.95
C VAL A 19 -8.60 14.93 -27.64
N ILE A 20 -7.31 14.82 -27.35
CA ILE A 20 -6.45 13.76 -27.91
C ILE A 20 -6.93 12.38 -27.45
N ASN A 21 -7.26 12.23 -26.18
CA ASN A 21 -7.76 10.98 -25.62
C ASN A 21 -9.09 10.58 -26.27
N ASP A 22 -10.04 11.53 -26.39
CA ASP A 22 -11.34 11.30 -27.02
C ASP A 22 -11.22 10.81 -28.48
N GLY A 23 -10.19 11.26 -29.21
CA GLY A 23 -9.85 10.73 -30.54
C GLY A 23 -9.32 9.27 -30.46
N PHE A 24 -8.44 8.98 -29.51
CA PHE A 24 -7.80 7.65 -29.43
C PHE A 24 -8.69 6.56 -28.82
N ILE A 25 -9.59 6.88 -27.89
CA ILE A 25 -10.53 5.90 -27.32
C ILE A 25 -11.57 5.37 -28.31
N CYS A 26 -11.77 6.06 -29.45
CA CYS A 26 -12.60 5.57 -30.56
C CYS A 26 -11.89 4.45 -31.35
N MET A 27 -10.59 4.30 -31.22
CA MET A 27 -9.82 3.26 -31.89
C MET A 27 -9.92 1.93 -31.15
N ARG A 28 -9.79 0.80 -31.86
CA ARG A 28 -9.74 -0.51 -31.20
C ARG A 28 -8.56 -0.60 -30.24
N VAL A 29 -8.76 -1.20 -29.08
CA VAL A 29 -7.67 -1.52 -28.12
C VAL A 29 -6.64 -2.45 -28.76
N LYS A 30 -5.40 -2.38 -28.27
CA LYS A 30 -4.35 -3.35 -28.61
C LYS A 30 -4.48 -4.55 -27.67
N LYS A 31 -4.95 -5.69 -28.17
CA LYS A 31 -5.30 -6.89 -27.40
C LYS A 31 -4.29 -7.29 -26.33
N ARG A 32 -2.99 -7.18 -26.59
CA ARG A 32 -1.93 -7.60 -25.66
C ARG A 32 -1.36 -6.47 -24.80
N LEU A 33 -1.89 -5.26 -24.88
CA LEU A 33 -1.34 -4.10 -24.19
C LEU A 33 -1.94 -3.96 -22.78
N VAL A 34 -1.07 -3.99 -21.76
CA VAL A 34 -1.43 -3.78 -20.35
C VAL A 34 -0.76 -2.53 -19.80
N LEU A 35 -1.54 -1.66 -19.18
CA LEU A 35 -1.05 -0.49 -18.47
C LEU A 35 -1.20 -0.69 -16.95
N PHE A 36 -0.08 -0.64 -16.25
CA PHE A 36 -0.01 -0.68 -14.79
C PHE A 36 0.22 0.70 -14.22
N GLU A 37 -0.32 0.97 -13.03
CA GLU A 37 0.02 2.18 -12.27
C GLU A 37 -0.09 1.92 -10.77
N SER A 38 0.92 2.34 -10.01
CA SER A 38 0.91 2.30 -8.55
C SER A 38 0.95 3.72 -7.98
N PHE A 39 0.10 3.99 -6.98
CA PHE A 39 0.06 5.25 -6.21
C PHE A 39 0.05 6.51 -7.08
N ASN A 40 -0.82 6.54 -8.11
CA ASN A 40 -0.91 7.64 -9.08
C ASN A 40 0.41 7.90 -9.84
N GLY A 41 1.18 6.86 -10.10
CA GLY A 41 2.46 6.93 -10.80
C GLY A 41 3.63 7.43 -9.95
N LYS A 42 3.50 7.46 -8.63
CA LYS A 42 4.61 7.83 -7.72
C LYS A 42 5.65 6.72 -7.61
N ASP A 43 5.23 5.47 -7.83
CA ASP A 43 6.08 4.31 -7.62
C ASP A 43 5.77 3.16 -8.59
N VAL A 44 6.64 2.14 -8.60
CA VAL A 44 6.46 0.83 -9.24
C VAL A 44 6.50 -0.21 -8.13
N SER A 45 5.36 -0.54 -7.56
CA SER A 45 5.26 -1.33 -6.33
C SER A 45 3.87 -1.95 -6.17
N ASP A 46 3.63 -2.58 -5.01
CA ASP A 46 2.32 -3.04 -4.55
C ASP A 46 1.67 -4.08 -5.49
N ASN A 47 0.35 -4.24 -5.42
CA ASN A 47 -0.42 -5.20 -6.20
C ASN A 47 -0.13 -5.15 -7.71
N PRO A 48 -0.07 -3.95 -8.36
CA PRO A 48 0.24 -3.88 -9.79
C PRO A 48 1.62 -4.48 -10.13
N LEU A 49 2.64 -4.29 -9.29
CA LEU A 49 3.97 -4.87 -9.52
C LEU A 49 3.97 -6.39 -9.34
N ALA A 50 3.26 -6.90 -8.33
CA ALA A 50 3.15 -8.34 -8.10
C ALA A 50 2.48 -9.04 -9.30
N ILE A 51 1.39 -8.48 -9.82
CA ILE A 51 0.69 -8.99 -11.01
C ILE A 51 1.60 -8.92 -12.24
N TYR A 52 2.32 -7.80 -12.44
CA TYR A 52 3.27 -7.66 -13.54
C TYR A 52 4.36 -8.73 -13.50
N LYS A 53 4.99 -8.93 -12.32
CA LYS A 53 6.03 -9.95 -12.14
C LYS A 53 5.50 -11.34 -12.52
N LYS A 54 4.30 -11.69 -12.06
CA LYS A 54 3.69 -13.00 -12.38
C LYS A 54 3.38 -13.17 -13.87
N ILE A 55 2.84 -12.14 -14.53
CA ILE A 55 2.60 -12.18 -15.97
C ILE A 55 3.90 -12.44 -16.75
N ILE A 56 5.00 -11.77 -16.37
CA ILE A 56 6.28 -11.90 -17.07
C ILE A 56 6.98 -13.23 -16.75
N GLU A 57 6.81 -13.75 -15.55
CA GLU A 57 7.28 -15.08 -15.16
C GLU A 57 6.63 -16.17 -16.03
N ASP A 58 5.29 -16.15 -16.12
CA ASP A 58 4.53 -17.15 -16.89
C ASP A 58 4.64 -16.95 -18.40
N ASN A 59 4.79 -15.71 -18.86
CA ASN A 59 4.79 -15.33 -20.27
C ASN A 59 5.84 -14.23 -20.55
N PRO A 60 7.12 -14.59 -20.70
CA PRO A 60 8.22 -13.62 -20.88
C PRO A 60 8.03 -12.65 -22.07
N ASP A 61 7.35 -13.06 -23.12
CA ASP A 61 7.05 -12.23 -24.30
C ASP A 61 6.17 -11.02 -23.98
N MET A 62 5.38 -11.11 -22.92
CA MET A 62 4.52 -10.02 -22.44
C MET A 62 5.28 -8.79 -21.97
N LYS A 63 6.58 -8.92 -21.68
CA LYS A 63 7.45 -7.81 -21.31
C LYS A 63 7.40 -6.64 -22.30
N ASN A 64 7.19 -6.94 -23.58
CA ASN A 64 7.09 -5.92 -24.63
C ASN A 64 5.72 -5.25 -24.70
N SER A 65 4.74 -5.76 -24.02
CA SER A 65 3.34 -5.33 -24.03
C SER A 65 2.84 -4.74 -22.71
N CYS A 66 3.66 -4.83 -21.65
CA CYS A 66 3.36 -4.33 -20.32
C CYS A 66 4.13 -3.03 -20.03
N TYR A 67 3.43 -2.00 -19.57
CA TYR A 67 3.99 -0.69 -19.28
C TYR A 67 3.52 -0.18 -17.93
N PHE A 68 4.43 0.47 -17.18
CA PHE A 68 4.07 1.22 -15.98
C PHE A 68 3.94 2.71 -16.28
N SER A 69 2.80 3.27 -15.91
CA SER A 69 2.54 4.70 -15.90
C SER A 69 3.19 5.33 -14.66
N VAL A 70 4.08 6.29 -14.85
CA VAL A 70 4.80 6.94 -13.76
C VAL A 70 4.80 8.46 -13.91
N LYS A 71 4.79 9.18 -12.79
CA LYS A 71 4.91 10.64 -12.79
C LYS A 71 6.22 11.08 -13.41
N PRO A 72 6.24 12.21 -14.16
CA PRO A 72 7.49 12.76 -14.70
C PRO A 72 8.57 12.99 -13.63
N SER A 73 8.18 13.40 -12.42
CA SER A 73 9.09 13.61 -11.28
C SER A 73 9.73 12.32 -10.75
N ALA A 74 9.05 11.19 -10.84
CA ALA A 74 9.53 9.89 -10.38
C ALA A 74 10.30 9.11 -11.49
N PHE A 75 10.15 9.51 -12.76
CA PHE A 75 10.62 8.75 -13.90
C PHE A 75 12.13 8.43 -13.86
N ARG A 76 12.96 9.42 -13.50
CA ARG A 76 14.43 9.22 -13.49
C ARG A 76 14.83 8.18 -12.44
N ARG A 77 14.32 8.31 -11.21
CA ARG A 77 14.57 7.37 -10.11
C ARG A 77 14.11 5.97 -10.48
N LEU A 78 12.84 5.84 -10.90
CA LEU A 78 12.25 4.53 -11.21
C LEU A 78 12.89 3.85 -12.43
N SER A 79 13.38 4.62 -13.41
CA SER A 79 14.14 4.05 -14.55
C SER A 79 15.47 3.44 -14.14
N GLN A 80 16.10 3.99 -13.10
CA GLN A 80 17.35 3.43 -12.54
C GLN A 80 17.08 2.21 -11.66
N GLU A 81 16.02 2.26 -10.86
CA GLU A 81 15.62 1.20 -9.94
C GLU A 81 15.05 -0.02 -10.68
N TYR A 82 14.27 0.21 -11.74
CA TYR A 82 13.61 -0.83 -12.54
C TYR A 82 14.02 -0.79 -14.02
N PRO A 83 15.32 -1.02 -14.37
CA PRO A 83 15.81 -0.86 -15.74
C PRO A 83 15.21 -1.86 -16.74
N LYS A 84 14.58 -2.93 -16.23
CA LYS A 84 13.95 -3.98 -17.05
C LYS A 84 12.45 -3.74 -17.27
N ILE A 85 11.83 -2.75 -16.61
CA ILE A 85 10.41 -2.42 -16.73
C ILE A 85 10.24 -1.24 -17.70
N ARG A 86 9.28 -1.33 -18.60
CA ARG A 86 8.96 -0.25 -19.53
C ARG A 86 8.12 0.81 -18.84
N LEU A 87 8.66 2.01 -18.70
CA LEU A 87 7.99 3.13 -18.05
C LEU A 87 7.45 4.14 -19.06
N LEU A 88 6.24 4.63 -18.81
CA LEU A 88 5.60 5.72 -19.55
C LEU A 88 5.44 6.94 -18.63
N LYS A 89 5.97 8.09 -19.06
CA LYS A 89 5.74 9.36 -18.34
C LYS A 89 4.28 9.76 -18.46
N ARG A 90 3.58 9.80 -17.34
CA ARG A 90 2.16 10.16 -17.25
C ARG A 90 1.88 11.52 -17.89
N PHE A 91 0.76 11.61 -18.62
CA PHE A 91 0.30 12.80 -19.33
C PHE A 91 1.20 13.29 -20.48
N THR A 92 2.08 12.46 -21.01
CA THR A 92 2.77 12.71 -22.29
C THR A 92 1.94 12.17 -23.45
N PRO A 93 2.15 12.63 -24.72
CA PRO A 93 1.44 12.09 -25.88
C PRO A 93 1.56 10.57 -26.03
N LEU A 94 2.74 10.03 -25.71
CA LEU A 94 2.99 8.59 -25.74
C LEU A 94 2.14 7.87 -24.68
N TRP A 95 2.05 8.42 -23.47
CA TRP A 95 1.21 7.86 -22.42
C TRP A 95 -0.29 7.90 -22.82
N VAL A 96 -0.76 9.00 -23.43
CA VAL A 96 -2.14 9.12 -23.95
C VAL A 96 -2.42 8.01 -24.95
N TRP A 97 -1.53 7.80 -25.92
CA TRP A 97 -1.64 6.74 -26.91
C TRP A 97 -1.74 5.34 -26.29
N TYR A 98 -0.86 5.03 -25.33
CA TYR A 98 -0.86 3.71 -24.70
C TYR A 98 -2.05 3.53 -23.76
N SER A 99 -2.39 4.52 -22.94
CA SER A 99 -3.52 4.43 -22.01
C SER A 99 -4.86 4.29 -22.70
N ALA A 100 -5.09 5.08 -23.78
CA ALA A 100 -6.32 5.03 -24.57
C ALA A 100 -6.50 3.71 -25.35
N ARG A 101 -5.41 2.98 -25.59
CA ARG A 101 -5.43 1.75 -26.40
C ARG A 101 -5.07 0.48 -25.63
N ALA A 102 -4.80 0.57 -24.33
CA ALA A 102 -4.57 -0.60 -23.51
C ALA A 102 -5.84 -1.47 -23.39
N SER A 103 -5.70 -2.79 -23.57
CA SER A 103 -6.80 -3.73 -23.32
C SER A 103 -7.05 -3.93 -21.82
N PHE A 104 -6.02 -3.71 -21.00
CA PHE A 104 -6.14 -3.78 -19.53
C PHE A 104 -5.49 -2.59 -18.87
N TRP A 105 -6.18 -2.05 -17.86
CA TRP A 105 -5.63 -1.16 -16.86
C TRP A 105 -5.58 -1.92 -15.52
N VAL A 106 -4.43 -1.91 -14.84
CA VAL A 106 -4.22 -2.51 -13.52
C VAL A 106 -3.70 -1.44 -12.59
N MET A 107 -4.55 -0.94 -11.72
CA MET A 107 -4.28 0.26 -10.92
C MET A 107 -4.61 0.00 -9.44
N ASN A 108 -3.82 0.56 -8.53
CA ASN A 108 -4.12 0.54 -7.09
C ASN A 108 -4.65 1.87 -6.54
N SER A 109 -4.76 2.88 -7.40
CA SER A 109 -5.28 4.21 -7.07
C SER A 109 -6.27 4.67 -8.13
N ARG A 110 -7.09 5.67 -7.80
CA ARG A 110 -8.08 6.21 -8.72
C ARG A 110 -7.44 6.96 -9.87
N MET A 111 -7.95 6.73 -11.09
CA MET A 111 -7.60 7.55 -12.25
C MET A 111 -8.30 8.91 -12.19
N PRO A 112 -7.75 9.97 -12.82
CA PRO A 112 -8.46 11.25 -12.89
C PRO A 112 -9.82 11.09 -13.53
N GLN A 113 -10.86 11.72 -12.98
CA GLN A 113 -12.24 11.65 -13.50
C GLN A 113 -12.35 12.09 -14.96
N TRP A 114 -11.57 13.12 -15.34
CA TRP A 114 -11.57 13.65 -16.70
C TRP A 114 -10.88 12.75 -17.73
N TRP A 115 -10.24 11.61 -17.28
CA TRP A 115 -9.55 10.67 -18.13
C TRP A 115 -10.48 9.50 -18.48
N LYS A 116 -11.01 9.47 -19.68
CA LYS A 116 -11.96 8.45 -20.11
C LYS A 116 -11.27 7.14 -20.49
N LYS A 117 -11.90 6.04 -20.13
CA LYS A 117 -11.52 4.66 -20.49
C LYS A 117 -12.06 4.34 -21.90
N ASN A 118 -11.28 3.64 -22.71
CA ASN A 118 -11.78 3.02 -23.95
C ASN A 118 -12.80 1.93 -23.62
N ARG A 119 -13.85 1.79 -24.43
CA ARG A 119 -14.89 0.76 -24.23
C ARG A 119 -14.36 -0.67 -24.25
N GLY A 120 -13.26 -0.92 -24.97
CA GLY A 120 -12.59 -2.21 -25.02
C GLY A 120 -11.54 -2.44 -23.92
N THR A 121 -11.34 -1.48 -23.02
CA THR A 121 -10.39 -1.61 -21.91
C THR A 121 -11.06 -2.24 -20.71
N THR A 122 -10.50 -3.31 -20.17
CA THR A 122 -10.88 -3.88 -18.89
C THR A 122 -10.07 -3.18 -17.78
N TYR A 123 -10.75 -2.60 -16.79
CA TYR A 123 -10.13 -1.89 -15.67
C TYR A 123 -10.18 -2.76 -14.41
N ILE A 124 -9.02 -3.23 -13.98
CA ILE A 124 -8.83 -3.96 -12.72
C ILE A 124 -8.32 -2.98 -11.67
N GLN A 125 -9.17 -2.64 -10.72
CA GLN A 125 -8.79 -1.89 -9.53
C GLN A 125 -8.31 -2.87 -8.45
N THR A 126 -7.07 -2.73 -8.03
CA THR A 126 -6.50 -3.63 -7.02
C THR A 126 -6.66 -3.11 -5.61
N TRP A 127 -6.93 -1.82 -5.46
CA TRP A 127 -6.82 -1.10 -4.20
C TRP A 127 -5.44 -1.33 -3.56
N HIS A 128 -5.25 -0.95 -2.27
CA HIS A 128 -3.92 -0.96 -1.66
C HIS A 128 -3.92 -1.17 -0.14
N GLY A 129 -4.97 -1.75 0.43
CA GLY A 129 -5.01 -2.09 1.86
C GLY A 129 -6.40 -2.45 2.35
N THR A 130 -6.46 -3.30 3.36
CA THR A 130 -7.68 -3.58 4.13
C THR A 130 -8.08 -2.33 4.89
N PRO A 131 -9.34 -1.87 4.77
CA PRO A 131 -9.75 -0.60 5.35
C PRO A 131 -9.89 -0.70 6.87
N LEU A 132 -9.07 0.07 7.58
CA LEU A 132 -9.20 0.33 9.01
C LEU A 132 -10.09 1.56 9.25
N LYS A 133 -9.84 2.61 8.47
CA LYS A 133 -10.49 3.93 8.54
C LYS A 133 -11.57 4.06 7.49
N ARG A 134 -12.58 4.92 7.74
CA ARG A 134 -13.64 5.19 6.76
C ARG A 134 -13.09 5.70 5.44
N LEU A 135 -13.71 5.26 4.35
CA LEU A 135 -13.30 5.54 2.98
C LEU A 135 -14.48 6.09 2.16
N GLY A 136 -14.17 6.77 1.09
CA GLY A 136 -15.13 7.11 0.04
C GLY A 136 -16.41 7.76 0.57
N VAL A 137 -17.54 7.22 0.21
CA VAL A 137 -18.86 7.77 0.59
C VAL A 137 -19.23 7.51 2.05
N ASP A 138 -18.52 6.64 2.75
CA ASP A 138 -18.75 6.38 4.18
C ASP A 138 -18.07 7.43 5.09
N ILE A 139 -17.31 8.38 4.51
CA ILE A 139 -16.80 9.55 5.23
C ILE A 139 -17.94 10.58 5.32
N SER A 140 -18.46 10.80 6.53
CA SER A 140 -19.60 11.69 6.76
C SER A 140 -19.31 13.17 6.50
N HIS A 141 -18.09 13.61 6.74
CA HIS A 141 -17.65 14.98 6.55
C HIS A 141 -16.25 15.04 5.94
N VAL A 142 -16.10 15.80 4.85
CA VAL A 142 -14.83 15.91 4.09
C VAL A 142 -14.33 17.34 4.19
N GLU A 143 -13.12 17.52 4.73
CA GLU A 143 -12.44 18.80 4.90
C GLU A 143 -11.33 19.02 3.84
N ILE A 144 -11.63 18.71 2.57
CA ILE A 144 -10.67 18.94 1.48
C ILE A 144 -10.95 20.29 0.84
N PRO A 145 -10.00 21.25 0.84
CA PRO A 145 -10.19 22.55 0.21
C PRO A 145 -10.63 22.42 -1.26
N GLY A 146 -11.74 23.10 -1.59
CA GLY A 146 -12.26 23.11 -2.97
C GLY A 146 -13.19 21.96 -3.32
N ASN A 147 -13.51 21.05 -2.39
CA ASN A 147 -14.53 19.99 -2.57
C ASN A 147 -15.59 20.06 -1.47
N THR A 148 -16.85 19.88 -1.83
CA THR A 148 -17.91 19.56 -0.87
C THR A 148 -17.92 18.04 -0.60
N THR A 149 -18.48 17.63 0.55
CA THR A 149 -18.66 16.20 0.86
C THR A 149 -19.42 15.48 -0.25
N GLN A 150 -20.50 16.09 -0.78
CA GLN A 150 -21.28 15.50 -1.87
C GLN A 150 -20.46 15.34 -3.16
N GLN A 151 -19.66 16.35 -3.53
CA GLN A 151 -18.76 16.25 -4.71
C GLN A 151 -17.72 15.15 -4.53
N TYR A 152 -17.16 15.02 -3.33
CA TYR A 152 -16.21 13.97 -3.03
C TYR A 152 -16.83 12.57 -3.14
N HIS A 153 -18.03 12.38 -2.57
CA HIS A 153 -18.79 11.13 -2.70
C HIS A 153 -19.08 10.78 -4.15
N GLN A 154 -19.60 11.74 -4.93
CA GLN A 154 -19.91 11.52 -6.34
C GLN A 154 -18.64 11.14 -7.13
N GLN A 155 -17.51 11.76 -6.82
CA GLN A 155 -16.22 11.41 -7.44
C GLN A 155 -15.78 9.97 -7.16
N PHE A 156 -16.11 9.42 -6.01
CA PHE A 156 -15.82 8.01 -5.72
C PHE A 156 -16.74 7.07 -6.50
N ILE A 157 -18.03 7.37 -6.52
CA ILE A 157 -19.02 6.57 -7.26
C ILE A 157 -18.69 6.56 -8.75
N ASP A 158 -18.49 7.74 -9.37
CA ASP A 158 -18.18 7.88 -10.79
C ASP A 158 -16.89 7.14 -11.19
N GLU A 159 -15.89 7.11 -10.30
CA GLU A 159 -14.65 6.38 -10.56
C GLU A 159 -14.83 4.88 -10.39
N ALA A 160 -15.56 4.44 -9.36
CA ALA A 160 -15.81 3.03 -9.10
C ALA A 160 -16.68 2.39 -10.19
N ASP A 161 -17.62 3.14 -10.77
CA ASP A 161 -18.45 2.68 -11.89
C ASP A 161 -17.65 2.37 -13.18
N ARG A 162 -16.42 2.88 -13.27
CA ARG A 162 -15.50 2.61 -14.38
C ARG A 162 -14.70 1.32 -14.21
N TRP A 163 -14.65 0.76 -12.99
CA TRP A 163 -13.92 -0.46 -12.71
C TRP A 163 -14.72 -1.67 -13.15
N ASP A 164 -14.13 -2.56 -13.93
CA ASP A 164 -14.77 -3.82 -14.31
C ASP A 164 -14.56 -4.87 -13.21
N TYR A 165 -13.39 -4.83 -12.55
CA TYR A 165 -13.04 -5.70 -11.43
C TYR A 165 -12.46 -4.89 -10.27
N LEU A 166 -12.80 -5.30 -9.05
CA LEU A 166 -12.19 -4.81 -7.81
C LEU A 166 -11.68 -5.99 -6.99
N ILE A 167 -10.40 -5.98 -6.62
CA ILE A 167 -9.83 -6.99 -5.73
C ILE A 167 -10.31 -6.74 -4.31
N ALA A 168 -10.87 -7.78 -3.68
CA ALA A 168 -11.16 -7.81 -2.26
C ALA A 168 -10.23 -8.81 -1.56
N PRO A 169 -9.45 -8.37 -0.53
CA PRO A 169 -8.53 -9.26 0.16
C PRO A 169 -9.24 -10.21 1.14
N ASN A 170 -10.44 -9.84 1.57
CA ASN A 170 -11.26 -10.59 2.53
C ASN A 170 -12.72 -10.12 2.50
N ALA A 171 -13.61 -10.87 3.15
CA ALA A 171 -15.04 -10.57 3.20
C ALA A 171 -15.36 -9.23 3.89
N TYR A 172 -14.59 -8.87 4.90
CA TYR A 172 -14.70 -7.58 5.58
C TYR A 172 -14.46 -6.41 4.63
N SER A 173 -13.36 -6.44 3.87
CA SER A 173 -13.03 -5.41 2.88
C SER A 173 -14.07 -5.35 1.76
N LYS A 174 -14.55 -6.51 1.29
CA LYS A 174 -15.58 -6.59 0.25
C LYS A 174 -16.84 -5.84 0.65
N THR A 175 -17.34 -6.08 1.87
CA THR A 175 -18.54 -5.40 2.40
C THR A 175 -18.32 -3.89 2.47
N ILE A 176 -17.16 -3.45 2.94
CA ILE A 176 -16.84 -2.02 3.02
C ILE A 176 -16.70 -1.40 1.63
N PHE A 177 -16.04 -2.07 0.69
CA PHE A 177 -15.87 -1.54 -0.66
C PHE A 177 -17.19 -1.41 -1.42
N GLN A 178 -18.18 -2.27 -1.12
CA GLN A 178 -19.54 -2.12 -1.65
C GLN A 178 -20.17 -0.80 -1.22
N SER A 179 -20.11 -0.47 0.07
CA SER A 179 -20.66 0.80 0.58
C SER A 179 -19.77 2.00 0.22
N ALA A 180 -18.48 1.94 0.58
CA ALA A 180 -17.57 3.06 0.48
C ALA A 180 -17.32 3.56 -0.96
N PHE A 181 -17.45 2.68 -1.94
CA PHE A 181 -17.24 3.02 -3.35
C PHE A 181 -18.53 2.97 -4.18
N GLY A 182 -19.62 2.44 -3.62
CA GLY A 182 -20.82 2.14 -4.40
C GLY A 182 -20.56 1.10 -5.51
N PHE A 183 -19.61 0.20 -5.29
CA PHE A 183 -19.16 -0.75 -6.31
C PHE A 183 -20.07 -1.97 -6.40
N HIS A 184 -20.62 -2.23 -7.60
CA HIS A 184 -21.61 -3.28 -7.84
C HIS A 184 -21.21 -4.24 -8.98
N HIS A 185 -20.02 -4.08 -9.59
CA HIS A 185 -19.53 -4.96 -10.65
C HIS A 185 -18.86 -6.23 -10.08
N HIS A 186 -17.75 -6.69 -10.66
CA HIS A 186 -17.15 -7.97 -10.29
C HIS A 186 -16.09 -7.85 -9.21
N PHE A 187 -16.34 -8.39 -8.03
CA PHE A 187 -15.30 -8.60 -7.02
C PHE A 187 -14.43 -9.80 -7.38
N LEU A 188 -13.13 -9.66 -7.14
CA LEU A 188 -12.16 -10.74 -7.13
C LEU A 188 -11.82 -11.09 -5.67
N ASP A 189 -12.42 -12.13 -5.17
CA ASP A 189 -12.27 -12.63 -3.80
C ASP A 189 -11.01 -13.51 -3.71
N ILE A 190 -9.82 -12.92 -3.77
CA ILE A 190 -8.57 -13.66 -4.04
C ILE A 190 -7.38 -13.30 -3.12
N GLY A 191 -7.54 -12.39 -2.19
CA GLY A 191 -6.40 -11.83 -1.46
C GLY A 191 -5.70 -10.70 -2.23
N TYR A 192 -4.64 -10.13 -1.65
CA TYR A 192 -3.83 -9.13 -2.33
C TYR A 192 -2.62 -9.76 -3.04
N PRO A 193 -2.43 -9.50 -4.35
CA PRO A 193 -1.28 -9.98 -5.11
C PRO A 193 0.09 -9.71 -4.47
N ARG A 194 0.24 -8.56 -3.81
CA ARG A 194 1.48 -8.19 -3.12
C ARG A 194 1.83 -9.13 -1.96
N ASN A 195 0.82 -9.78 -1.36
CA ASN A 195 1.01 -10.67 -0.23
C ASN A 195 1.43 -12.09 -0.64
N ASP A 196 1.38 -12.44 -1.94
CA ASP A 196 1.80 -13.77 -2.41
C ASP A 196 3.22 -14.11 -1.99
N ILE A 197 4.13 -13.13 -1.95
CA ILE A 197 5.51 -13.31 -1.50
C ILE A 197 5.59 -13.80 -0.05
N LEU A 198 4.62 -13.45 0.81
CA LEU A 198 4.57 -13.88 2.22
C LEU A 198 4.33 -15.39 2.35
N TYR A 199 3.81 -16.04 1.31
CA TYR A 199 3.60 -17.49 1.25
C TYR A 199 4.75 -18.21 0.54
N HIS A 200 5.31 -17.60 -0.50
CA HIS A 200 6.35 -18.21 -1.32
C HIS A 200 7.74 -18.10 -0.69
N GLU A 201 8.04 -16.96 -0.05
CA GLU A 201 9.38 -16.64 0.45
C GLU A 201 9.51 -16.72 1.98
N ASN A 202 8.48 -17.21 2.68
CA ASN A 202 8.51 -17.38 4.15
C ASN A 202 9.28 -18.65 4.55
N ASN A 203 10.56 -18.68 4.23
CA ASN A 203 11.47 -19.76 4.58
C ASN A 203 12.83 -19.21 5.02
N LEU A 204 13.57 -19.97 5.84
CA LEU A 204 14.81 -19.53 6.47
C LEU A 204 15.85 -19.00 5.47
N LYS A 205 15.99 -19.66 4.30
CA LYS A 205 16.97 -19.26 3.29
C LYS A 205 16.64 -17.92 2.66
N SER A 206 15.39 -17.71 2.26
CA SER A 206 14.93 -16.45 1.67
C SER A 206 15.00 -15.31 2.69
N ILE A 207 14.60 -15.58 3.94
CA ILE A 207 14.65 -14.60 5.03
C ILE A 207 16.09 -14.17 5.32
N ASP A 208 17.05 -15.10 5.42
CA ASP A 208 18.46 -14.78 5.67
C ASP A 208 19.04 -13.93 4.51
N LEU A 209 18.72 -14.30 3.26
CA LEU A 209 19.14 -13.53 2.09
C LEU A 209 18.57 -12.11 2.10
N LEU A 210 17.28 -11.96 2.43
CA LEU A 210 16.62 -10.65 2.55
C LEU A 210 17.19 -9.83 3.70
N LYS A 211 17.48 -10.41 4.88
CA LYS A 211 18.15 -9.72 5.99
C LYS A 211 19.48 -9.13 5.52
N LYS A 212 20.34 -9.93 4.87
CA LYS A 212 21.62 -9.47 4.32
C LYS A 212 21.45 -8.35 3.29
N GLN A 213 20.49 -8.49 2.39
CA GLN A 213 20.23 -7.51 1.32
C GLN A 213 19.72 -6.18 1.86
N LEU A 214 18.77 -6.21 2.78
CA LEU A 214 18.06 -5.02 3.26
C LEU A 214 18.79 -4.33 4.41
N LEU A 215 19.43 -5.12 5.30
CA LEU A 215 20.04 -4.64 6.52
C LEU A 215 21.58 -4.58 6.45
N GLY A 216 22.18 -5.27 5.47
CA GLY A 216 23.63 -5.43 5.36
C GLY A 216 24.21 -6.51 6.29
N THR A 217 23.38 -7.06 7.19
CA THR A 217 23.73 -8.09 8.17
C THR A 217 22.58 -9.10 8.26
N SER A 218 22.78 -10.19 9.02
CA SER A 218 21.73 -11.17 9.33
C SER A 218 21.54 -11.26 10.84
N PRO A 219 20.88 -10.27 11.48
CA PRO A 219 20.61 -10.29 12.90
C PRO A 219 19.70 -11.47 13.25
N GLU A 220 19.85 -11.99 14.46
CA GLU A 220 19.02 -13.11 14.94
C GLU A 220 17.54 -12.68 15.00
N HIS A 221 17.29 -11.49 15.53
CA HIS A 221 15.96 -10.93 15.68
C HIS A 221 15.81 -9.57 15.02
N VAL A 222 14.66 -9.36 14.41
CA VAL A 222 14.29 -8.11 13.78
C VAL A 222 12.93 -7.65 14.33
N ILE A 223 12.90 -6.46 14.90
CA ILE A 223 11.68 -5.80 15.34
C ILE A 223 11.41 -4.64 14.39
N MET A 224 10.19 -4.54 13.89
CA MET A 224 9.80 -3.44 13.02
C MET A 224 8.81 -2.51 13.73
N TYR A 225 9.12 -1.22 13.79
CA TYR A 225 8.21 -0.17 14.19
C TYR A 225 7.65 0.53 12.95
N ALA A 226 6.35 0.40 12.72
CA ALA A 226 5.64 0.94 11.57
C ALA A 226 4.47 1.85 12.03
N PRO A 227 4.75 3.09 12.44
CA PRO A 227 3.72 4.01 12.91
C PRO A 227 2.87 4.57 11.77
N THR A 228 1.62 4.94 12.10
CA THR A 228 0.77 5.72 11.21
C THR A 228 1.26 7.18 11.13
N TRP A 229 1.18 7.73 9.94
CA TRP A 229 1.43 9.15 9.71
C TRP A 229 0.39 10.03 10.42
N ARG A 230 0.85 11.14 11.02
CA ARG A 230 0.02 12.19 11.63
C ARG A 230 -0.04 13.38 10.70
N ASP A 231 -1.24 13.72 10.23
CA ASP A 231 -1.44 14.82 9.27
C ASP A 231 -1.32 16.20 9.94
N ASP A 232 -1.43 16.29 11.26
CA ASP A 232 -1.43 17.51 12.08
C ASP A 232 -0.07 17.82 12.75
N ASP A 233 0.95 17.01 12.56
CA ASP A 233 2.27 17.16 13.17
C ASP A 233 3.15 18.17 12.37
N TYR A 234 2.65 19.43 12.21
CA TYR A 234 3.33 20.51 11.53
C TYR A 234 4.08 21.43 12.49
N GLN A 235 5.38 21.65 12.28
CA GLN A 235 6.07 22.80 12.90
C GLN A 235 5.95 24.08 12.05
N LYS A 236 5.99 23.97 10.72
CA LYS A 236 5.79 25.01 9.70
C LYS A 236 5.42 24.33 8.38
N GLN A 237 4.81 25.08 7.48
CA GLN A 237 4.45 24.56 6.15
C GLN A 237 5.66 23.89 5.46
N GLY A 238 5.65 22.54 5.39
CA GLY A 238 6.70 21.73 4.77
C GLY A 238 7.80 21.21 5.71
N VAL A 239 7.74 21.47 7.03
CA VAL A 239 8.68 20.92 8.03
C VAL A 239 7.89 20.04 9.01
N TYR A 240 8.06 18.75 8.88
CA TYR A 240 7.44 17.74 9.74
C TYR A 240 8.43 17.32 10.82
N LYS A 241 7.96 17.21 12.06
CA LYS A 241 8.74 16.66 13.16
C LYS A 241 8.22 15.25 13.46
N PHE A 242 9.10 14.29 13.49
CA PHE A 242 8.78 12.95 13.96
C PHE A 242 9.69 12.60 15.14
N GLU A 243 9.11 12.42 16.31
CA GLU A 243 9.81 11.92 17.48
C GLU A 243 9.32 10.50 17.78
N LEU A 244 10.27 9.60 18.11
CA LEU A 244 9.90 8.27 18.55
C LEU A 244 9.17 8.38 19.89
N PRO A 245 8.00 7.72 20.05
CA PRO A 245 7.25 7.76 21.31
C PRO A 245 7.90 6.92 22.43
N PHE A 246 9.11 6.40 22.19
CA PHE A 246 9.90 5.63 23.12
C PHE A 246 11.40 5.95 23.00
N SER A 247 12.15 5.70 24.07
CA SER A 247 13.61 5.87 24.10
C SER A 247 14.32 4.68 23.48
N LEU A 248 15.19 4.90 22.48
CA LEU A 248 16.04 3.85 21.90
C LEU A 248 16.94 3.20 22.94
N LYS A 249 17.50 4.00 23.89
CA LYS A 249 18.32 3.48 24.98
C LYS A 249 17.55 2.44 25.79
N LYS A 250 16.36 2.79 26.28
CA LYS A 250 15.53 1.86 27.07
C LYS A 250 15.04 0.67 26.22
N PHE A 251 14.77 0.88 24.94
CA PHE A 251 14.41 -0.20 24.02
C PHE A 251 15.52 -1.26 23.96
N PHE A 252 16.77 -0.83 23.77
CA PHE A 252 17.90 -1.76 23.68
C PHE A 252 18.41 -2.28 25.03
N GLU A 253 17.94 -1.77 26.16
CA GLU A 253 18.15 -2.35 27.50
C GLU A 253 17.27 -3.59 27.75
N VAL A 254 16.13 -3.73 27.05
CA VAL A 254 15.17 -4.83 27.28
C VAL A 254 15.15 -5.89 26.17
N VAL A 255 15.91 -5.71 25.09
CA VAL A 255 16.03 -6.69 24.01
C VAL A 255 17.47 -7.20 23.87
N ASP A 256 17.61 -8.40 23.31
CA ASP A 256 18.91 -9.03 23.11
C ASP A 256 19.86 -8.18 22.27
N SER A 257 21.17 -8.33 22.53
CA SER A 257 22.22 -7.59 21.83
C SER A 257 22.20 -7.81 20.31
N ASN A 258 21.75 -8.97 19.84
CA ASN A 258 21.64 -9.36 18.44
C ASN A 258 20.27 -9.04 17.81
N THR A 259 19.54 -8.06 18.39
CA THR A 259 18.28 -7.56 17.87
C THR A 259 18.51 -6.27 17.08
N MET A 260 17.92 -6.17 15.88
CA MET A 260 17.87 -4.95 15.08
C MET A 260 16.46 -4.37 15.06
N LEU A 261 16.35 -3.06 15.18
CA LEU A 261 15.12 -2.30 15.02
C LEU A 261 15.02 -1.73 13.60
N ILE A 262 13.98 -2.07 12.86
CA ILE A 262 13.60 -1.39 11.64
C ILE A 262 12.57 -0.31 11.99
N ILE A 263 12.80 0.91 11.55
CA ILE A 263 11.80 1.98 11.59
C ILE A 263 11.27 2.16 10.18
N ARG A 264 9.96 1.94 9.98
CA ARG A 264 9.25 2.13 8.72
C ARG A 264 8.40 3.41 8.79
N PRO A 265 8.99 4.61 8.64
CA PRO A 265 8.23 5.85 8.70
C PRO A 265 7.52 6.11 7.38
N HIS A 266 6.60 7.08 7.38
CA HIS A 266 6.14 7.68 6.15
C HIS A 266 7.31 8.42 5.46
N TYR A 267 7.37 8.38 4.12
CA TYR A 267 8.49 8.94 3.34
C TYR A 267 8.77 10.43 3.59
N LEU A 268 7.80 11.19 4.11
CA LEU A 268 7.93 12.63 4.40
C LEU A 268 8.76 12.93 5.66
N VAL A 269 8.96 11.96 6.56
CA VAL A 269 9.63 12.17 7.86
C VAL A 269 10.92 11.39 8.03
N LYS A 270 11.35 10.63 7.03
CA LYS A 270 12.52 9.75 7.12
C LYS A 270 13.80 10.46 7.56
N ASP A 271 14.00 11.72 7.13
CA ASP A 271 15.21 12.50 7.37
C ASP A 271 15.21 13.22 8.74
N HIS A 272 14.15 13.08 9.53
CA HIS A 272 13.97 13.74 10.82
C HIS A 272 14.04 12.81 12.03
N ILE A 273 14.28 11.51 11.81
CA ILE A 273 14.36 10.52 12.89
C ILE A 273 15.77 10.49 13.46
N ASN A 274 15.91 10.84 14.74
CA ASN A 274 17.20 10.79 15.43
C ASN A 274 17.49 9.37 15.92
N ILE A 275 18.52 8.75 15.35
CA ILE A 275 19.04 7.43 15.75
C ILE A 275 20.48 7.48 16.24
N SER A 276 20.99 8.67 16.60
CA SER A 276 22.39 8.88 16.99
C SER A 276 22.81 7.95 18.12
N GLY A 277 23.92 7.25 17.91
CA GLY A 277 24.47 6.27 18.84
C GLY A 277 23.86 4.86 18.74
N PHE A 278 22.93 4.64 17.75
CA PHE A 278 22.29 3.34 17.51
C PHE A 278 22.31 2.95 16.02
N GLU A 279 23.17 3.54 15.21
CA GLU A 279 23.23 3.37 13.75
C GLU A 279 23.49 1.92 13.34
N ASP A 280 24.21 1.15 14.18
CA ASP A 280 24.51 -0.26 13.96
C ASP A 280 23.33 -1.20 14.29
N ARG A 281 22.36 -0.72 15.07
CA ARG A 281 21.20 -1.50 15.54
C ARG A 281 19.85 -0.98 15.07
N VAL A 282 19.81 0.19 14.42
CA VAL A 282 18.59 0.80 13.89
C VAL A 282 18.72 1.04 12.40
N LYS A 283 17.74 0.62 11.63
CA LYS A 283 17.68 0.88 10.19
C LYS A 283 16.38 1.61 9.84
N ILE A 284 16.51 2.77 9.18
CA ILE A 284 15.35 3.49 8.64
C ILE A 284 15.05 2.96 7.24
N CYS A 285 13.88 2.33 7.06
CA CYS A 285 13.47 1.67 5.82
C CYS A 285 12.21 2.33 5.25
N ALA A 286 12.33 3.53 4.65
CA ALA A 286 11.21 4.28 4.11
C ALA A 286 10.80 3.89 2.68
N GLU A 287 11.72 3.35 1.89
CA GLU A 287 11.54 3.11 0.44
C GLU A 287 11.49 1.62 0.06
N GLN A 288 11.93 0.74 0.96
CA GLN A 288 11.96 -0.71 0.73
C GLN A 288 10.54 -1.28 0.59
N ASP A 289 10.40 -2.38 -0.14
CA ASP A 289 9.13 -3.10 -0.25
C ASP A 289 8.69 -3.59 1.12
N ILE A 290 7.46 -3.22 1.51
CA ILE A 290 6.94 -3.50 2.85
C ILE A 290 6.80 -5.01 3.10
N ASN A 291 6.45 -5.80 2.09
CA ASN A 291 6.27 -7.24 2.23
C ASN A 291 7.60 -7.97 2.43
N GLN A 292 8.70 -7.45 1.82
CA GLN A 292 10.04 -7.93 2.12
C GLN A 292 10.45 -7.61 3.56
N LEU A 293 10.07 -6.43 4.07
CA LEU A 293 10.29 -6.08 5.47
C LEU A 293 9.48 -6.97 6.41
N TYR A 294 8.22 -7.29 6.07
CA TYR A 294 7.41 -8.24 6.85
C TYR A 294 8.08 -9.61 6.97
N LEU A 295 8.62 -10.14 5.87
CA LEU A 295 9.28 -11.46 5.86
C LEU A 295 10.43 -11.55 6.86
N ILE A 296 11.21 -10.49 7.04
CA ILE A 296 12.35 -10.47 7.95
C ILE A 296 12.00 -10.05 9.38
N THR A 297 10.75 -9.62 9.64
CA THR A 297 10.30 -9.09 10.93
C THR A 297 9.78 -10.20 11.84
N ASP A 298 10.29 -10.29 13.06
CA ASP A 298 9.84 -11.23 14.08
C ASP A 298 8.75 -10.65 14.98
N LEU A 299 8.78 -9.33 15.24
CA LEU A 299 7.75 -8.58 15.97
C LEU A 299 7.41 -7.30 15.20
N LEU A 300 6.13 -7.11 14.90
CA LEU A 300 5.62 -5.84 14.42
C LEU A 300 5.14 -4.97 15.59
N ILE A 301 5.71 -3.78 15.74
CA ILE A 301 5.18 -2.72 16.59
C ILE A 301 4.50 -1.70 15.70
N THR A 302 3.23 -1.43 15.97
CA THR A 302 2.44 -0.48 15.19
C THR A 302 1.40 0.22 16.07
N ASP A 303 0.63 1.09 15.47
CA ASP A 303 -0.52 1.75 16.10
C ASP A 303 -1.80 1.41 15.30
N TYR A 304 -2.60 2.37 14.91
CA TYR A 304 -3.82 2.18 14.10
C TYR A 304 -3.51 2.17 12.59
N SER A 305 -2.52 1.39 12.19
CA SER A 305 -2.11 1.22 10.80
C SER A 305 -2.68 -0.07 10.19
N SER A 306 -3.06 0.01 8.90
CA SER A 306 -3.52 -1.16 8.15
C SER A 306 -2.43 -2.21 7.90
N VAL A 307 -1.17 -1.95 8.23
CA VAL A 307 -0.06 -2.92 8.12
C VAL A 307 -0.31 -4.20 8.92
N MET A 308 -1.11 -4.11 10.00
CA MET A 308 -1.47 -5.27 10.82
C MET A 308 -2.21 -6.35 10.03
N PHE A 309 -3.02 -5.97 9.05
CA PHE A 309 -3.80 -6.92 8.25
C PHE A 309 -2.91 -7.74 7.31
N ASP A 310 -1.94 -7.08 6.66
CA ASP A 310 -1.01 -7.78 5.78
C ASP A 310 -0.02 -8.63 6.58
N PHE A 311 0.51 -8.09 7.69
CA PHE A 311 1.45 -8.82 8.55
C PHE A 311 0.83 -10.07 9.21
N ALA A 312 -0.49 -10.05 9.47
CA ALA A 312 -1.23 -11.20 10.02
C ALA A 312 -1.11 -12.47 9.16
N ASN A 313 -0.81 -12.35 7.85
CA ASN A 313 -0.53 -13.51 6.99
C ASN A 313 0.61 -14.38 7.50
N LEU A 314 1.58 -13.79 8.21
CA LEU A 314 2.73 -14.51 8.75
C LEU A 314 2.47 -15.18 10.10
N LYS A 315 1.33 -14.87 10.75
CA LYS A 315 0.97 -15.34 12.10
C LYS A 315 2.08 -15.07 13.13
N ARG A 316 2.79 -13.95 12.98
CA ARG A 316 3.86 -13.52 13.90
C ARG A 316 3.31 -12.49 14.89
N PRO A 317 3.95 -12.36 16.08
CA PRO A 317 3.53 -11.43 17.13
C PRO A 317 3.42 -9.98 16.68
N MET A 318 2.44 -9.27 17.24
CA MET A 318 2.24 -7.83 17.06
C MET A 318 2.09 -7.16 18.43
N LEU A 319 2.63 -5.93 18.56
CA LEU A 319 2.48 -5.07 19.72
C LEU A 319 1.88 -3.74 19.26
N PHE A 320 0.78 -3.31 19.87
CA PHE A 320 0.09 -2.08 19.50
C PHE A 320 0.42 -0.97 20.48
N PHE A 321 0.97 0.14 19.95
CA PHE A 321 1.37 1.30 20.76
C PHE A 321 0.71 2.61 20.26
N PRO A 322 -0.63 2.73 20.40
CA PRO A 322 -1.37 3.95 20.05
C PRO A 322 -1.31 4.97 21.19
N TYR A 323 -0.19 5.64 21.38
CA TYR A 323 0.06 6.59 22.47
C TYR A 323 -0.85 7.83 22.45
N ASP A 324 -1.51 8.11 21.33
CA ASP A 324 -2.42 9.25 21.09
C ASP A 324 -3.79 8.80 20.56
N LEU A 325 -4.24 7.60 20.91
CA LEU A 325 -5.41 6.95 20.33
C LEU A 325 -6.69 7.81 20.39
N ASP A 326 -6.98 8.45 21.53
CA ASP A 326 -8.23 9.21 21.72
C ASP A 326 -8.28 10.42 20.79
N HIS A 327 -7.20 11.20 20.72
CA HIS A 327 -7.07 12.31 19.77
C HIS A 327 -7.22 11.82 18.33
N TYR A 328 -6.53 10.76 17.96
CA TYR A 328 -6.55 10.26 16.59
C TYR A 328 -7.91 9.70 16.15
N ARG A 329 -8.59 8.96 17.02
CA ARG A 329 -9.89 8.35 16.74
C ARG A 329 -10.99 9.39 16.61
N ASP A 330 -11.06 10.30 17.57
CA ASP A 330 -12.19 11.20 17.74
C ASP A 330 -12.06 12.47 16.90
N GLU A 331 -10.84 12.97 16.66
CA GLU A 331 -10.61 14.22 15.94
C GLU A 331 -10.27 14.04 14.45
N LEU A 332 -9.56 12.98 14.08
CA LEU A 332 -9.11 12.83 12.71
C LEU A 332 -10.04 11.98 11.83
N ARG A 333 -10.42 10.78 12.27
CA ARG A 333 -11.27 9.89 11.47
C ARG A 333 -11.96 8.83 12.32
N GLY A 334 -13.17 8.44 11.91
CA GLY A 334 -13.80 7.22 12.41
C GLY A 334 -13.14 5.95 11.82
N PHE A 335 -13.30 4.83 12.52
CA PHE A 335 -12.84 3.52 12.06
C PHE A 335 -14.01 2.64 11.63
N TYR A 336 -13.79 1.73 10.70
CA TYR A 336 -14.66 0.58 10.45
C TYR A 336 -14.40 -0.53 11.44
N PHE A 337 -13.13 -0.70 11.79
CA PHE A 337 -12.69 -1.71 12.74
C PHE A 337 -12.81 -1.16 14.16
N GLU A 338 -13.43 -1.92 15.03
CA GLU A 338 -13.49 -1.58 16.45
C GLU A 338 -12.11 -1.79 17.09
N TYR A 339 -11.33 -0.70 17.14
CA TYR A 339 -9.96 -0.70 17.62
C TYR A 339 -9.92 -0.73 19.15
N GLN A 340 -10.12 -1.95 19.70
CA GLN A 340 -10.11 -2.23 21.14
C GLN A 340 -9.24 -3.44 21.44
N PRO A 341 -8.67 -3.55 22.66
CA PRO A 341 -7.71 -4.61 23.02
C PRO A 341 -8.19 -6.03 22.69
N GLN A 342 -9.48 -6.34 22.91
CA GLN A 342 -10.03 -7.67 22.64
C GLN A 342 -10.12 -8.03 21.17
N ASN A 343 -10.08 -7.06 20.26
CA ASN A 343 -10.18 -7.27 18.81
C ASN A 343 -8.81 -7.28 18.12
N LEU A 344 -7.74 -6.94 18.83
CA LEU A 344 -6.39 -6.87 18.30
C LEU A 344 -5.65 -8.20 18.43
N PRO A 345 -4.79 -8.53 17.47
CA PRO A 345 -4.01 -9.78 17.46
C PRO A 345 -2.74 -9.73 18.36
N GLY A 346 -2.69 -8.81 19.32
CA GLY A 346 -1.59 -8.64 20.24
C GLY A 346 -1.88 -7.58 21.29
N PRO A 347 -1.03 -7.42 22.32
CA PRO A 347 -1.25 -6.46 23.40
C PRO A 347 -1.32 -5.02 22.89
N MET A 348 -2.22 -4.24 23.46
CA MET A 348 -2.35 -2.80 23.24
C MET A 348 -1.89 -2.05 24.49
N VAL A 349 -0.92 -1.17 24.33
CA VAL A 349 -0.38 -0.34 25.40
C VAL A 349 -0.34 1.13 24.96
N THR A 350 -0.64 2.03 25.88
CA THR A 350 -0.71 3.47 25.61
C THR A 350 0.38 4.27 26.32
N ASP A 351 1.10 3.62 27.23
CA ASP A 351 2.20 4.24 27.99
C ASP A 351 3.53 3.52 27.80
N ALA A 352 4.64 4.26 27.94
CA ALA A 352 5.98 3.76 27.69
C ALA A 352 6.41 2.67 28.70
N THR A 353 5.93 2.68 29.94
CA THR A 353 6.31 1.69 30.94
C THR A 353 5.79 0.31 30.57
N ARG A 354 4.51 0.21 30.26
CA ARG A 354 3.90 -1.03 29.76
C ARG A 354 4.50 -1.46 28.42
N PHE A 355 4.80 -0.51 27.54
CA PHE A 355 5.47 -0.80 26.27
C PHE A 355 6.78 -1.58 26.48
N TYR A 356 7.67 -1.10 27.37
CA TYR A 356 8.92 -1.81 27.65
C TYR A 356 8.71 -3.15 28.36
N SER A 357 7.69 -3.27 29.22
CA SER A 357 7.35 -4.54 29.86
C SER A 357 6.89 -5.59 28.86
N GLU A 358 6.02 -5.23 27.92
CA GLU A 358 5.59 -6.16 26.86
C GLU A 358 6.74 -6.51 25.91
N LEU A 359 7.62 -5.57 25.62
CA LEU A 359 8.80 -5.81 24.80
C LEU A 359 9.77 -6.79 25.49
N ALA A 360 10.00 -6.66 26.81
CA ALA A 360 10.82 -7.58 27.59
C ALA A 360 10.17 -8.98 27.66
N LEU A 361 8.85 -9.06 27.79
CA LEU A 361 8.11 -10.32 27.73
C LEU A 361 8.31 -11.00 26.39
N PHE A 362 8.10 -10.25 25.27
CA PHE A 362 8.37 -10.78 23.94
C PHE A 362 9.82 -11.22 23.78
N ASN A 363 10.78 -10.45 24.27
CA ASN A 363 12.20 -10.81 24.19
C ASN A 363 12.53 -12.16 24.84
N THR A 364 11.81 -12.50 25.91
CA THR A 364 11.99 -13.77 26.64
C THR A 364 11.22 -14.93 26.02
N THR A 365 9.96 -14.68 25.60
CA THR A 365 9.02 -15.74 25.20
C THR A 365 8.89 -15.90 23.68
N ARG A 366 9.28 -14.89 22.91
CA ARG A 366 9.11 -14.75 21.45
C ARG A 366 7.66 -14.78 20.98
N ARG A 367 6.71 -14.62 21.89
CA ARG A 367 5.26 -14.63 21.62
C ARG A 367 4.51 -13.91 22.73
N PHE A 368 3.23 -13.63 22.47
CA PHE A 368 2.28 -13.15 23.47
C PHE A 368 1.24 -14.25 23.68
N THR A 369 1.48 -15.14 24.64
CA THR A 369 0.67 -16.36 24.86
C THR A 369 -0.81 -16.05 25.04
N ASP A 370 -1.15 -14.98 25.76
CA ASP A 370 -2.53 -14.57 26.00
C ASP A 370 -3.25 -14.08 24.73
N TYR A 371 -2.52 -13.82 23.65
CA TYR A 371 -3.04 -13.31 22.38
C TYR A 371 -2.92 -14.31 21.22
N GLU A 372 -2.46 -15.53 21.43
CA GLU A 372 -2.33 -16.55 20.38
C GLU A 372 -3.67 -16.82 19.69
N LYS A 373 -4.73 -16.95 20.49
CA LYS A 373 -6.09 -17.12 19.94
C LYS A 373 -6.57 -15.91 19.16
N ASN A 374 -6.35 -14.71 19.69
CA ASN A 374 -6.72 -13.47 19.00
C ASN A 374 -6.00 -13.35 17.65
N LEU A 375 -4.72 -13.72 17.58
CA LEU A 375 -3.94 -13.72 16.35
C LEU A 375 -4.49 -14.73 15.33
N GLU A 376 -4.88 -15.92 15.78
CA GLU A 376 -5.49 -16.94 14.91
C GLU A 376 -6.86 -16.50 14.39
N ASP A 377 -7.73 -15.99 15.27
CA ASP A 377 -9.05 -15.48 14.91
C ASP A 377 -8.94 -14.29 13.94
N PHE A 378 -7.97 -13.40 14.18
CA PHE A 378 -7.68 -12.27 13.30
C PHE A 378 -7.17 -12.73 11.93
N ASN A 379 -6.24 -13.67 11.87
CA ASN A 379 -5.76 -14.26 10.63
C ASN A 379 -6.91 -14.93 9.87
N THR A 380 -7.74 -15.73 10.53
CA THR A 380 -8.91 -16.39 9.93
C THR A 380 -9.88 -15.38 9.35
N LYS A 381 -10.11 -14.25 10.02
CA LYS A 381 -11.03 -13.21 9.57
C LYS A 381 -10.50 -12.40 8.38
N PHE A 382 -9.22 -12.04 8.41
CA PHE A 382 -8.65 -11.07 7.46
C PHE A 382 -7.77 -11.68 6.38
N CYS A 383 -7.26 -12.91 6.57
CA CYS A 383 -6.35 -13.56 5.63
C CYS A 383 -6.95 -14.82 4.97
N ALA A 384 -8.25 -15.10 5.15
CA ALA A 384 -8.88 -16.33 4.68
C ALA A 384 -8.77 -16.56 3.16
N TRP A 385 -8.68 -15.51 2.36
CA TRP A 385 -8.56 -15.59 0.90
C TRP A 385 -7.11 -15.51 0.40
N GLU A 386 -6.19 -15.26 1.31
CA GLU A 386 -4.76 -15.18 1.03
C GLU A 386 -4.13 -16.59 1.03
N ASN A 387 -3.50 -16.98 -0.06
CA ASN A 387 -2.88 -18.30 -0.20
C ASN A 387 -1.68 -18.32 -1.17
N GLY A 388 -1.15 -17.15 -1.50
CA GLY A 388 -0.03 -17.02 -2.43
C GLY A 388 -0.39 -17.17 -3.91
N THR A 389 -1.67 -17.10 -4.30
CA THR A 389 -2.08 -17.31 -5.71
C THR A 389 -2.84 -16.12 -6.31
N ALA A 390 -2.92 -14.99 -5.59
CA ALA A 390 -3.70 -13.84 -6.05
C ALA A 390 -3.15 -13.25 -7.34
N SER A 391 -1.84 -13.08 -7.47
CA SER A 391 -1.19 -12.61 -8.69
C SER A 391 -1.47 -13.51 -9.88
N GLN A 392 -1.41 -14.84 -9.67
CA GLN A 392 -1.69 -15.82 -10.70
C GLN A 392 -3.13 -15.71 -11.21
N LYS A 393 -4.12 -15.63 -10.31
CA LYS A 393 -5.54 -15.51 -10.68
C LYS A 393 -5.80 -14.26 -11.52
N VAL A 394 -5.19 -13.12 -11.18
CA VAL A 394 -5.31 -11.89 -11.98
C VAL A 394 -4.59 -12.04 -13.33
N SER A 395 -3.39 -12.63 -13.35
CA SER A 395 -2.64 -12.94 -14.58
C SER A 395 -3.48 -13.76 -15.55
N GLU A 396 -4.15 -14.81 -15.06
CA GLU A 396 -5.04 -15.64 -15.86
C GLU A 396 -6.22 -14.87 -16.46
N ILE A 397 -6.86 -13.98 -15.70
CA ILE A 397 -7.95 -13.10 -16.20
C ILE A 397 -7.43 -12.25 -17.36
N ILE A 398 -6.26 -11.63 -17.20
CA ILE A 398 -5.65 -10.78 -18.22
C ILE A 398 -5.33 -11.58 -19.48
N LEU A 399 -4.66 -12.72 -19.34
CA LEU A 399 -4.23 -13.56 -20.46
C LEU A 399 -5.44 -14.19 -21.21
N LYS A 400 -6.44 -14.66 -20.49
CA LYS A 400 -7.70 -15.15 -21.07
C LYS A 400 -8.47 -14.06 -21.82
N GLY A 401 -8.48 -12.83 -21.29
CA GLY A 401 -9.11 -11.68 -21.94
C GLY A 401 -8.41 -11.27 -23.25
N MET A 402 -7.09 -11.50 -23.34
CA MET A 402 -6.33 -11.22 -24.57
C MET A 402 -6.55 -12.27 -25.68
N SER A 403 -6.92 -13.48 -25.32
CA SER A 403 -7.16 -14.58 -26.26
C SER A 403 -8.58 -14.64 -26.81
N LYS A 404 -9.51 -13.87 -26.28
CA LYS A 404 -10.87 -13.77 -26.84
C LYS A 404 -10.83 -12.98 -28.14
N ASP A 405 -11.40 -13.56 -29.20
CA ASP A 405 -11.52 -12.96 -30.56
C ASP A 405 -12.43 -11.75 -30.64
#